data_229813583cb62387c414db3f91179998
#
_entry.id   229813583cb62387c414db3f91179998
#
_cell.length_a   1.000
_cell.length_b   1.000
_cell.length_c   1.000
_cell.angle_alpha   90.00
_cell.angle_beta   90.00
_cell.angle_gamma   90.00
#
_symmetry.space_group_name_H-M   'P 1'
#
loop_
_entity.id
_entity.type
_entity.pdbx_description
1 polymer ?
#
loop_
_entity_poly.entity_id
_entity_poly.type
_entity_poly.pdbx_seq_one_letter_code
_entity_poly.pdbx_strand_id
1 'polypeptide(L)'
;KHLLLTTIAAVVLAGAAFAGSIHDAAAKGDLAAVQAELDKGVDANTKGGGAAVPPLLLTALNSHMEVAKLLIANGADLEGTDKFGNTPLHYAAHQGCKEIVILLITNSADLNAKDKGGETPLNMAANKETADLLRKHGGKYGTFIGAVAGGDIDAVKMFLDAGTDVNEKVQHGWTSLHETAVFGHAEVAKLLIANGADVNAWDGYETPLDVSDGESETADLLRKHGGKTGEELKAEGK
;
A
#
# COMPACT_ATOMS: atom_id res chain seq x y z
N LYS A 1 -3.47 6.10 -2.32
CA LYS A 1 -4.28 5.24 -3.24
C LYS A 1 -4.21 5.69 -4.70
N HIS A 2 -4.14 7.01 -5.02
CA HIS A 2 -4.08 7.46 -6.42
C HIS A 2 -2.78 7.10 -7.15
N LEU A 3 -1.63 7.12 -6.48
CA LEU A 3 -0.34 6.77 -7.11
C LEU A 3 -0.28 5.28 -7.46
N LEU A 4 -0.86 4.43 -6.62
CA LEU A 4 -0.94 2.98 -6.83
C LEU A 4 -1.86 2.61 -8.00
N LEU A 5 -3.00 3.32 -8.15
CA LEU A 5 -3.91 3.13 -9.29
C LEU A 5 -3.22 3.43 -10.63
N THR A 6 -2.34 4.44 -10.69
CA THR A 6 -1.56 4.74 -11.90
C THR A 6 -0.48 3.68 -12.16
N THR A 7 0.09 3.09 -11.09
CA THR A 7 1.11 2.03 -11.18
C THR A 7 0.49 0.73 -11.66
N ILE A 8 -0.67 0.34 -11.11
CA ILE A 8 -1.41 -0.85 -11.54
C ILE A 8 -1.87 -0.71 -12.99
N ALA A 9 -2.40 0.46 -13.38
CA ALA A 9 -2.77 0.71 -14.77
C ALA A 9 -1.58 0.58 -15.73
N ALA A 10 -0.37 1.00 -15.31
CA ALA A 10 0.85 0.86 -16.13
C ALA A 10 1.29 -0.60 -16.29
N VAL A 11 1.13 -1.43 -15.26
CA VAL A 11 1.45 -2.87 -15.32
C VAL A 11 0.40 -3.63 -16.14
N VAL A 12 -0.89 -3.29 -15.99
CA VAL A 12 -1.99 -3.90 -16.77
C VAL A 12 -1.91 -3.52 -18.26
N LEU A 13 -1.55 -2.26 -18.58
CA LEU A 13 -1.36 -1.80 -19.96
C LEU A 13 -0.13 -2.44 -20.62
N ALA A 14 0.84 -2.94 -19.86
CA ALA A 14 1.97 -3.71 -20.40
C ALA A 14 1.57 -5.10 -20.95
N GLY A 15 0.37 -5.60 -20.62
CA GLY A 15 -0.12 -6.90 -21.10
C GLY A 15 -0.16 -7.06 -22.62
N ALA A 16 -0.23 -5.98 -23.38
CA ALA A 16 -0.16 -6.02 -24.85
C ALA A 16 1.27 -6.26 -25.41
N ALA A 17 2.31 -6.12 -24.57
CA ALA A 17 3.72 -6.27 -24.98
C ALA A 17 4.30 -7.65 -24.72
N PHE A 18 3.53 -8.59 -24.14
CA PHE A 18 4.01 -9.91 -23.70
C PHE A 18 3.46 -11.08 -24.53
N ALA A 19 2.82 -10.83 -25.68
CA ALA A 19 2.14 -11.87 -26.45
C ALA A 19 3.01 -13.12 -26.67
N GLY A 20 2.58 -14.26 -26.12
CA GLY A 20 3.23 -15.57 -26.28
C GLY A 20 4.43 -15.82 -25.34
N SER A 21 4.66 -15.01 -24.31
CA SER A 21 5.75 -15.19 -23.34
C SER A 21 5.25 -15.76 -22.01
N ILE A 22 6.18 -16.26 -21.17
CA ILE A 22 5.89 -16.66 -19.78
C ILE A 22 5.16 -15.55 -19.00
N HIS A 23 5.40 -14.27 -19.31
CA HIS A 23 4.75 -13.13 -18.68
C HIS A 23 3.27 -13.03 -19.05
N ASP A 24 2.93 -13.19 -20.34
CA ASP A 24 1.54 -13.18 -20.80
C ASP A 24 0.76 -14.36 -20.20
N ALA A 25 1.36 -15.54 -20.19
CA ALA A 25 0.80 -16.73 -19.56
C ALA A 25 0.60 -16.53 -18.04
N ALA A 26 1.58 -15.96 -17.34
CA ALA A 26 1.50 -15.68 -15.92
C ALA A 26 0.42 -14.62 -15.59
N ALA A 27 0.33 -13.56 -16.40
CA ALA A 27 -0.68 -12.52 -16.22
C ALA A 27 -2.11 -13.03 -16.46
N LYS A 28 -2.29 -14.03 -17.34
CA LYS A 28 -3.59 -14.65 -17.64
C LYS A 28 -3.94 -15.83 -16.72
N GLY A 29 -3.00 -16.29 -15.90
CA GLY A 29 -3.20 -17.49 -15.10
C GLY A 29 -3.18 -18.79 -15.89
N ASP A 30 -2.60 -18.79 -17.09
CA ASP A 30 -2.48 -19.96 -17.95
C ASP A 30 -1.36 -20.89 -17.47
N LEU A 31 -1.73 -21.80 -16.55
CA LEU A 31 -0.81 -22.74 -15.92
C LEU A 31 -0.09 -23.62 -16.95
N ALA A 32 -0.81 -24.08 -17.98
CA ALA A 32 -0.25 -24.97 -19.00
C ALA A 32 0.79 -24.23 -19.86
N ALA A 33 0.50 -22.99 -20.25
CA ALA A 33 1.43 -22.16 -21.00
C ALA A 33 2.68 -21.80 -20.19
N VAL A 34 2.52 -21.46 -18.90
CA VAL A 34 3.68 -21.21 -18.00
C VAL A 34 4.55 -22.45 -17.88
N GLN A 35 3.95 -23.64 -17.66
CA GLN A 35 4.69 -24.91 -17.60
C GLN A 35 5.46 -25.16 -18.91
N ALA A 36 4.80 -24.97 -20.07
CA ALA A 36 5.43 -25.16 -21.36
C ALA A 36 6.63 -24.22 -21.60
N GLU A 37 6.59 -22.98 -21.09
CA GLU A 37 7.73 -22.07 -21.19
C GLU A 37 8.88 -22.49 -20.24
N LEU A 38 8.57 -22.93 -19.04
CA LEU A 38 9.56 -23.45 -18.09
C LEU A 38 10.24 -24.74 -18.64
N ASP A 39 9.46 -25.64 -19.25
CA ASP A 39 9.98 -26.87 -19.88
C ASP A 39 10.95 -26.59 -21.08
N LYS A 40 10.79 -25.44 -21.73
CA LYS A 40 11.72 -24.94 -22.75
C LYS A 40 13.00 -24.34 -22.15
N GLY A 41 13.10 -24.26 -20.85
CA GLY A 41 14.24 -23.68 -20.13
C GLY A 41 14.16 -22.15 -19.97
N VAL A 42 12.97 -21.54 -20.12
CA VAL A 42 12.79 -20.12 -19.82
C VAL A 42 12.94 -19.92 -18.31
N ASP A 43 13.79 -18.97 -17.91
CA ASP A 43 14.00 -18.64 -16.51
C ASP A 43 12.73 -18.01 -15.91
N ALA A 44 12.27 -18.57 -14.76
CA ALA A 44 11.13 -18.06 -14.00
C ALA A 44 11.31 -16.59 -13.54
N ASN A 45 12.55 -16.10 -13.56
CA ASN A 45 12.93 -14.74 -13.15
C ASN A 45 13.16 -13.80 -14.34
N THR A 46 12.91 -14.24 -15.56
CA THR A 46 13.03 -13.41 -16.75
C THR A 46 12.21 -12.13 -16.57
N LYS A 47 12.87 -10.97 -16.70
CA LYS A 47 12.18 -9.67 -16.67
C LYS A 47 11.70 -9.31 -18.07
N GLY A 48 10.42 -8.99 -18.20
CA GLY A 48 9.82 -8.70 -19.51
C GLY A 48 8.98 -7.42 -19.52
N GLY A 49 8.75 -6.92 -20.76
CA GLY A 49 7.96 -5.71 -21.02
C GLY A 49 8.62 -4.41 -20.60
N GLY A 50 7.94 -3.30 -20.89
CA GLY A 50 8.42 -1.95 -20.58
C GLY A 50 8.55 -1.64 -19.08
N ALA A 51 7.96 -2.49 -18.22
CA ALA A 51 8.03 -2.36 -16.76
C ALA A 51 9.10 -3.27 -16.11
N ALA A 52 9.79 -4.11 -16.89
CA ALA A 52 10.80 -5.07 -16.40
C ALA A 52 10.32 -5.95 -15.24
N VAL A 53 9.09 -6.47 -15.34
CA VAL A 53 8.37 -7.15 -14.28
C VAL A 53 8.63 -8.65 -14.31
N PRO A 54 8.96 -9.32 -13.19
CA PRO A 54 9.06 -10.79 -13.12
C PRO A 54 7.68 -11.47 -13.23
N PRO A 55 7.60 -12.71 -13.77
CA PRO A 55 6.33 -13.44 -13.91
C PRO A 55 5.56 -13.60 -12.59
N LEU A 56 6.26 -13.88 -11.47
CA LEU A 56 5.64 -14.07 -10.15
C LEU A 56 4.89 -12.83 -9.68
N LEU A 57 5.40 -11.64 -10.00
CA LEU A 57 4.74 -10.38 -9.64
C LEU A 57 3.40 -10.24 -10.38
N LEU A 58 3.34 -10.64 -11.66
CA LEU A 58 2.11 -10.64 -12.46
C LEU A 58 1.06 -11.60 -11.89
N THR A 59 1.48 -12.77 -11.38
CA THR A 59 0.57 -13.71 -10.74
C THR A 59 0.00 -13.17 -9.44
N ALA A 60 0.81 -12.46 -8.65
CA ALA A 60 0.37 -11.84 -7.42
C ALA A 60 -0.61 -10.68 -7.69
N LEU A 61 -0.34 -9.85 -8.70
CA LEU A 61 -1.22 -8.77 -9.15
C LEU A 61 -2.59 -9.28 -9.61
N ASN A 62 -2.64 -10.45 -10.27
CA ASN A 62 -3.86 -10.99 -10.84
C ASN A 62 -4.47 -12.15 -10.02
N SER A 63 -3.93 -12.44 -8.85
CA SER A 63 -4.40 -13.46 -7.91
C SER A 63 -4.39 -14.90 -8.48
N HIS A 64 -3.42 -15.22 -9.33
CA HIS A 64 -3.29 -16.53 -9.97
C HIS A 64 -2.49 -17.53 -9.14
N MET A 65 -3.11 -18.11 -8.11
CA MET A 65 -2.50 -18.93 -7.07
C MET A 65 -1.71 -20.15 -7.62
N GLU A 66 -2.28 -20.91 -8.56
CA GLU A 66 -1.63 -22.13 -9.06
C GLU A 66 -0.40 -21.81 -9.91
N VAL A 67 -0.45 -20.71 -10.66
CA VAL A 67 0.73 -20.22 -11.42
C VAL A 67 1.80 -19.70 -10.47
N ALA A 68 1.41 -19.01 -9.39
CA ALA A 68 2.38 -18.57 -8.36
C ALA A 68 3.10 -19.76 -7.73
N LYS A 69 2.37 -20.83 -7.35
CA LYS A 69 2.97 -22.07 -6.83
C LYS A 69 3.97 -22.69 -7.84
N LEU A 70 3.57 -22.77 -9.09
CA LEU A 70 4.42 -23.33 -10.14
C LEU A 70 5.71 -22.55 -10.32
N LEU A 71 5.62 -21.21 -10.38
CA LEU A 71 6.78 -20.33 -10.52
C LEU A 71 7.71 -20.45 -9.31
N ILE A 72 7.19 -20.44 -8.08
CA ILE A 72 7.98 -20.60 -6.87
C ILE A 72 8.68 -21.96 -6.83
N ALA A 73 7.98 -23.04 -7.21
CA ALA A 73 8.57 -24.36 -7.30
C ALA A 73 9.70 -24.46 -8.34
N ASN A 74 9.72 -23.56 -9.34
CA ASN A 74 10.77 -23.44 -10.35
C ASN A 74 11.77 -22.31 -10.05
N GLY A 75 11.90 -21.89 -8.79
CA GLY A 75 12.93 -20.96 -8.33
C GLY A 75 12.64 -19.48 -8.62
N ALA A 76 11.36 -19.09 -8.73
CA ALA A 76 11.00 -17.68 -8.84
C ALA A 76 11.48 -16.90 -7.61
N ASP A 77 12.12 -15.77 -7.85
CA ASP A 77 12.58 -14.83 -6.82
C ASP A 77 11.37 -14.14 -6.16
N LEU A 78 11.23 -14.35 -4.85
CA LEU A 78 10.15 -13.76 -4.05
C LEU A 78 10.33 -12.26 -3.85
N GLU A 79 11.57 -11.76 -4.01
CA GLU A 79 11.95 -10.36 -3.84
C GLU A 79 12.17 -9.64 -5.18
N GLY A 80 11.84 -10.31 -6.28
CA GLY A 80 11.90 -9.70 -7.61
C GLY A 80 10.95 -8.50 -7.71
N THR A 81 11.49 -7.31 -8.04
CA THR A 81 10.74 -6.06 -8.03
C THR A 81 10.41 -5.53 -9.42
N ASP A 82 9.37 -4.70 -9.46
CA ASP A 82 9.12 -3.78 -10.58
C ASP A 82 10.02 -2.53 -10.52
N LYS A 83 9.82 -1.59 -11.44
CA LYS A 83 10.54 -0.31 -11.47
C LYS A 83 10.29 0.61 -10.27
N PHE A 84 9.26 0.36 -9.49
CA PHE A 84 8.91 1.14 -8.29
C PHE A 84 9.40 0.48 -6.99
N GLY A 85 9.97 -0.73 -7.08
CA GLY A 85 10.46 -1.47 -5.92
C GLY A 85 9.42 -2.39 -5.30
N ASN A 86 8.23 -2.54 -5.90
CA ASN A 86 7.20 -3.42 -5.38
C ASN A 86 7.57 -4.88 -5.60
N THR A 87 7.51 -5.69 -4.54
CA THR A 87 7.65 -7.14 -4.58
C THR A 87 6.32 -7.84 -4.88
N PRO A 88 6.30 -9.15 -5.20
CA PRO A 88 5.06 -9.92 -5.30
C PRO A 88 4.17 -9.79 -4.05
N LEU A 89 4.76 -9.71 -2.84
CA LEU A 89 4.01 -9.57 -1.60
C LEU A 89 3.32 -8.20 -1.48
N HIS A 90 3.91 -7.12 -1.99
CA HIS A 90 3.24 -5.83 -2.09
C HIS A 90 1.96 -5.92 -2.93
N TYR A 91 2.04 -6.56 -4.09
CA TYR A 91 0.88 -6.72 -4.98
C TYR A 91 -0.17 -7.68 -4.42
N ALA A 92 0.24 -8.80 -3.81
CA ALA A 92 -0.68 -9.73 -3.16
C ALA A 92 -1.43 -9.06 -2.00
N ALA A 93 -0.74 -8.23 -1.21
CA ALA A 93 -1.34 -7.45 -0.14
C ALA A 93 -2.32 -6.39 -0.68
N HIS A 94 -1.94 -5.69 -1.74
CA HIS A 94 -2.79 -4.70 -2.41
C HIS A 94 -4.06 -5.32 -3.01
N GLN A 95 -3.98 -6.53 -3.56
CA GLN A 95 -5.16 -7.24 -4.08
C GLN A 95 -6.00 -7.87 -2.96
N GLY A 96 -5.47 -7.94 -1.74
CA GLY A 96 -6.13 -8.65 -0.64
C GLY A 96 -6.19 -10.16 -0.86
N CYS A 97 -5.33 -10.71 -1.70
CA CYS A 97 -5.29 -12.13 -2.02
C CYS A 97 -4.58 -12.91 -0.92
N LYS A 98 -5.35 -13.28 0.11
CA LYS A 98 -4.87 -13.95 1.31
C LYS A 98 -4.07 -15.23 1.02
N GLU A 99 -4.52 -16.01 0.05
CA GLU A 99 -3.89 -17.28 -0.32
C GLU A 99 -2.48 -17.07 -0.86
N ILE A 100 -2.28 -16.05 -1.73
CA ILE A 100 -0.95 -15.72 -2.25
C ILE A 100 -0.09 -15.07 -1.16
N VAL A 101 -0.67 -14.24 -0.29
CA VAL A 101 0.05 -13.69 0.87
C VAL A 101 0.58 -14.82 1.74
N ILE A 102 -0.26 -15.82 2.08
CA ILE A 102 0.18 -17.00 2.86
C ILE A 102 1.25 -17.78 2.10
N LEU A 103 1.08 -18.00 0.80
CA LEU A 103 2.06 -18.71 -0.02
C LEU A 103 3.43 -18.03 0.04
N LEU A 104 3.48 -16.71 -0.15
CA LEU A 104 4.73 -15.95 -0.13
C LEU A 104 5.36 -15.96 1.27
N ILE A 105 4.58 -15.77 2.34
CA ILE A 105 5.07 -15.83 3.72
C ILE A 105 5.65 -17.22 4.05
N THR A 106 4.97 -18.29 3.67
CA THR A 106 5.43 -19.67 3.95
C THR A 106 6.69 -20.03 3.19
N ASN A 107 6.96 -19.34 2.07
CA ASN A 107 8.22 -19.47 1.33
C ASN A 107 9.27 -18.42 1.74
N SER A 108 9.06 -17.71 2.87
CA SER A 108 10.02 -16.78 3.47
C SER A 108 10.22 -15.47 2.70
N ALA A 109 9.19 -14.96 2.01
CA ALA A 109 9.22 -13.61 1.47
C ALA A 109 9.40 -12.55 2.59
N ASP A 110 10.16 -11.50 2.30
CA ASP A 110 10.37 -10.40 3.26
C ASP A 110 9.08 -9.58 3.44
N LEU A 111 8.47 -9.72 4.63
CA LEU A 111 7.26 -8.97 5.00
C LEU A 111 7.48 -7.47 5.13
N ASN A 112 8.73 -7.03 5.24
CA ASN A 112 9.11 -5.66 5.52
C ASN A 112 9.94 -5.04 4.38
N ALA A 113 9.98 -5.71 3.22
CA ALA A 113 10.55 -5.14 2.01
C ALA A 113 9.95 -3.76 1.75
N LYS A 114 10.79 -2.77 1.45
CA LYS A 114 10.34 -1.40 1.17
C LYS A 114 10.40 -1.13 -0.33
N ASP A 115 9.34 -0.58 -0.85
CA ASP A 115 9.35 0.01 -2.18
C ASP A 115 10.14 1.33 -2.20
N LYS A 116 10.20 2.02 -3.34
CA LYS A 116 10.89 3.31 -3.48
C LYS A 116 10.24 4.46 -2.70
N GLY A 117 8.98 4.32 -2.29
CA GLY A 117 8.26 5.22 -1.41
C GLY A 117 8.48 4.94 0.08
N GLY A 118 9.22 3.84 0.40
CA GLY A 118 9.40 3.37 1.77
C GLY A 118 8.21 2.56 2.30
N GLU A 119 7.22 2.27 1.45
CA GLU A 119 6.05 1.50 1.84
C GLU A 119 6.37 0.00 1.88
N THR A 120 5.75 -0.70 2.82
CA THR A 120 5.84 -2.16 2.97
C THR A 120 4.54 -2.82 2.50
N PRO A 121 4.49 -4.15 2.31
CA PRO A 121 3.24 -4.84 1.99
C PRO A 121 2.09 -4.52 2.95
N LEU A 122 2.38 -4.26 4.23
CA LEU A 122 1.36 -3.88 5.22
C LEU A 122 0.74 -2.50 4.91
N ASN A 123 1.52 -1.53 4.43
CA ASN A 123 1.01 -0.23 3.98
C ASN A 123 -0.02 -0.38 2.85
N MET A 124 0.17 -1.38 1.99
CA MET A 124 -0.63 -1.61 0.80
C MET A 124 -1.83 -2.53 1.03
N ALA A 125 -1.97 -3.14 2.20
CA ALA A 125 -3.04 -4.11 2.47
C ALA A 125 -4.43 -3.55 2.13
N ALA A 126 -5.13 -4.23 1.22
CA ALA A 126 -6.43 -3.79 0.69
C ALA A 126 -7.55 -3.83 1.73
N ASN A 127 -7.44 -4.72 2.69
CA ASN A 127 -8.47 -4.95 3.70
C ASN A 127 -7.85 -5.36 5.04
N LYS A 128 -8.68 -5.27 6.08
CA LYS A 128 -8.27 -5.59 7.46
C LYS A 128 -7.76 -7.03 7.60
N GLU A 129 -8.35 -7.99 6.91
CA GLU A 129 -7.96 -9.40 7.02
C GLU A 129 -6.52 -9.62 6.54
N THR A 130 -6.15 -9.03 5.42
CA THR A 130 -4.78 -9.07 4.88
C THR A 130 -3.80 -8.31 5.79
N ALA A 131 -4.20 -7.14 6.29
CA ALA A 131 -3.39 -6.38 7.24
C ALA A 131 -3.12 -7.16 8.53
N ASP A 132 -4.16 -7.77 9.12
CA ASP A 132 -4.03 -8.59 10.33
C ASP A 132 -3.17 -9.84 10.09
N LEU A 133 -3.27 -10.45 8.92
CA LEU A 133 -2.43 -11.57 8.53
C LEU A 133 -0.95 -11.16 8.48
N LEU A 134 -0.63 -10.05 7.81
CA LEU A 134 0.74 -9.54 7.72
C LEU A 134 1.30 -9.18 9.10
N ARG A 135 0.53 -8.47 9.95
CA ARG A 135 0.93 -8.14 11.34
C ARG A 135 1.21 -9.39 12.17
N LYS A 136 0.32 -10.39 12.09
CA LYS A 136 0.48 -11.67 12.80
C LYS A 136 1.81 -12.36 12.48
N HIS A 137 2.32 -12.19 11.28
CA HIS A 137 3.58 -12.77 10.82
C HIS A 137 4.78 -11.81 10.95
N GLY A 138 4.63 -10.63 11.56
CA GLY A 138 5.71 -9.69 11.83
C GLY A 138 5.87 -8.57 10.80
N GLY A 139 4.89 -8.38 9.93
CA GLY A 139 4.82 -7.23 9.03
C GLY A 139 4.68 -5.92 9.80
N LYS A 140 5.40 -4.89 9.38
CA LYS A 140 5.41 -3.55 9.98
C LYS A 140 5.08 -2.50 8.92
N TYR A 141 4.53 -1.36 9.34
CA TYR A 141 4.41 -0.20 8.47
C TYR A 141 5.79 0.37 8.15
N GLY A 142 6.01 0.70 6.88
CA GLY A 142 7.24 1.32 6.41
C GLY A 142 7.25 2.82 6.55
N THR A 143 6.06 3.44 6.59
CA THR A 143 5.86 4.90 6.62
C THR A 143 4.91 5.31 7.75
N PHE A 144 5.12 6.54 8.27
CA PHE A 144 4.25 7.13 9.29
C PHE A 144 2.81 7.28 8.78
N ILE A 145 2.66 7.84 7.58
CA ILE A 145 1.33 8.05 6.99
C ILE A 145 0.58 6.73 6.76
N GLY A 146 1.30 5.65 6.43
CA GLY A 146 0.71 4.31 6.30
C GLY A 146 0.21 3.76 7.63
N ALA A 147 0.96 3.95 8.72
CA ALA A 147 0.53 3.58 10.07
C ALA A 147 -0.73 4.37 10.49
N VAL A 148 -0.77 5.67 10.16
CA VAL A 148 -1.91 6.56 10.42
C VAL A 148 -3.14 6.10 9.62
N ALA A 149 -3.00 5.86 8.32
CA ALA A 149 -4.08 5.39 7.45
C ALA A 149 -4.59 4.00 7.84
N GLY A 150 -3.72 3.17 8.42
CA GLY A 150 -4.08 1.86 8.96
C GLY A 150 -4.71 1.89 10.35
N GLY A 151 -4.76 3.05 11.00
CA GLY A 151 -5.31 3.20 12.35
C GLY A 151 -4.49 2.50 13.44
N ASP A 152 -3.21 2.23 13.20
CA ASP A 152 -2.34 1.47 14.10
C ASP A 152 -1.67 2.40 15.12
N ILE A 153 -2.30 2.54 16.30
CA ILE A 153 -1.86 3.44 17.37
C ILE A 153 -0.44 3.13 17.82
N ASP A 154 -0.06 1.86 17.95
CA ASP A 154 1.25 1.48 18.44
C ASP A 154 2.34 1.80 17.41
N ALA A 155 2.07 1.54 16.12
CA ALA A 155 2.97 1.93 15.04
C ALA A 155 3.10 3.46 14.94
N VAL A 156 2.00 4.21 15.06
CA VAL A 156 2.01 5.69 15.09
C VAL A 156 2.86 6.21 16.23
N LYS A 157 2.71 5.67 17.46
CA LYS A 157 3.55 6.02 18.61
C LYS A 157 5.03 5.78 18.33
N MET A 158 5.38 4.62 17.77
CA MET A 158 6.78 4.30 17.45
C MET A 158 7.41 5.35 16.49
N PHE A 159 6.67 5.80 15.49
CA PHE A 159 7.15 6.83 14.57
C PHE A 159 7.30 8.20 15.26
N LEU A 160 6.35 8.59 16.11
CA LEU A 160 6.41 9.85 16.87
C LEU A 160 7.58 9.83 17.88
N ASP A 161 7.78 8.72 18.60
CA ASP A 161 8.89 8.53 19.53
C ASP A 161 10.25 8.56 18.82
N ALA A 162 10.28 8.16 17.54
CA ALA A 162 11.46 8.26 16.69
C ALA A 162 11.69 9.68 16.13
N GLY A 163 10.84 10.66 16.46
CA GLY A 163 10.98 12.06 16.08
C GLY A 163 10.38 12.42 14.73
N THR A 164 9.43 11.63 14.22
CA THR A 164 8.70 11.99 12.99
C THR A 164 7.90 13.27 13.22
N ASP A 165 7.97 14.22 12.28
CA ASP A 165 7.18 15.44 12.32
C ASP A 165 5.69 15.13 12.11
N VAL A 166 4.88 15.38 13.13
CA VAL A 166 3.43 15.15 13.12
C VAL A 166 2.71 16.01 12.06
N ASN A 167 3.31 17.13 11.67
CA ASN A 167 2.79 18.09 10.69
C ASN A 167 3.44 17.97 9.30
N GLU A 168 4.25 16.91 9.08
CA GLU A 168 4.82 16.66 7.77
C GLU A 168 3.73 16.62 6.71
N LYS A 169 3.93 17.42 5.66
CA LYS A 169 3.01 17.47 4.52
C LYS A 169 3.45 16.44 3.48
N VAL A 170 2.55 15.53 3.16
CA VAL A 170 2.69 14.59 2.06
C VAL A 170 2.19 15.21 0.75
N GLN A 171 1.96 14.42 -0.28
CA GLN A 171 1.50 14.91 -1.57
C GLN A 171 0.24 15.81 -1.42
N HIS A 172 0.20 16.88 -2.20
CA HIS A 172 -0.89 17.87 -2.21
C HIS A 172 -1.07 18.66 -0.90
N GLY A 173 -0.08 18.65 0.01
CA GLY A 173 -0.15 19.42 1.25
C GLY A 173 -0.92 18.76 2.39
N TRP A 174 -1.35 17.52 2.21
CA TRP A 174 -2.04 16.75 3.25
C TRP A 174 -1.13 16.45 4.43
N THR A 175 -1.72 16.39 5.61
CA THR A 175 -1.05 15.96 6.85
C THR A 175 -1.67 14.65 7.35
N SER A 176 -1.01 14.02 8.30
CA SER A 176 -1.53 12.82 8.97
C SER A 176 -2.91 13.03 9.58
N LEU A 177 -3.25 14.26 9.98
CA LEU A 177 -4.56 14.56 10.54
C LEU A 177 -5.68 14.56 9.48
N HIS A 178 -5.39 14.93 8.22
CA HIS A 178 -6.34 14.75 7.11
C HIS A 178 -6.64 13.26 6.88
N GLU A 179 -5.62 12.39 6.90
CA GLU A 179 -5.82 10.95 6.74
C GLU A 179 -6.70 10.38 7.85
N THR A 180 -6.45 10.73 9.13
CA THR A 180 -7.31 10.25 10.23
C THR A 180 -8.74 10.71 10.10
N ALA A 181 -8.96 11.90 9.55
CA ALA A 181 -10.30 12.46 9.34
C ALA A 181 -11.07 11.69 8.26
N VAL A 182 -10.41 11.34 7.14
CA VAL A 182 -11.01 10.54 6.06
C VAL A 182 -11.36 9.12 6.51
N PHE A 183 -10.47 8.49 7.28
CA PHE A 183 -10.67 7.10 7.69
C PHE A 183 -11.41 6.93 9.02
N GLY A 184 -11.72 8.03 9.72
CA GLY A 184 -12.45 8.01 10.99
C GLY A 184 -11.65 7.41 12.16
N HIS A 185 -10.31 7.48 12.14
CA HIS A 185 -9.45 6.92 13.19
C HIS A 185 -9.32 7.87 14.39
N ALA A 186 -10.40 8.03 15.17
CA ALA A 186 -10.49 9.00 16.27
C ALA A 186 -9.37 8.86 17.33
N GLU A 187 -8.99 7.64 17.71
CA GLU A 187 -7.91 7.43 18.69
C GLU A 187 -6.53 7.83 18.15
N VAL A 188 -6.28 7.62 16.85
CA VAL A 188 -5.07 8.12 16.18
C VAL A 188 -5.11 9.64 16.11
N ALA A 189 -6.24 10.25 15.76
CA ALA A 189 -6.41 11.71 15.76
C ALA A 189 -6.12 12.32 17.15
N LYS A 190 -6.62 11.71 18.23
CA LYS A 190 -6.30 12.13 19.62
C LYS A 190 -4.79 12.11 19.87
N LEU A 191 -4.14 11.05 19.46
CA LEU A 191 -2.68 10.89 19.61
C LEU A 191 -1.91 11.96 18.83
N LEU A 192 -2.28 12.21 17.56
CA LEU A 192 -1.65 13.23 16.73
C LEU A 192 -1.83 14.63 17.33
N ILE A 193 -3.06 14.99 17.75
CA ILE A 193 -3.36 16.29 18.38
C ILE A 193 -2.55 16.45 19.67
N ALA A 194 -2.46 15.41 20.50
CA ALA A 194 -1.66 15.43 21.74
C ALA A 194 -0.16 15.63 21.46
N ASN A 195 0.33 15.28 20.26
CA ASN A 195 1.69 15.50 19.81
C ASN A 195 1.85 16.77 18.96
N GLY A 196 0.89 17.69 18.98
CA GLY A 196 0.99 19.00 18.34
C GLY A 196 0.57 19.05 16.87
N ALA A 197 -0.26 18.11 16.41
CA ALA A 197 -0.83 18.21 15.07
C ALA A 197 -1.68 19.47 14.92
N ASP A 198 -1.48 20.21 13.83
CA ASP A 198 -2.29 21.39 13.50
C ASP A 198 -3.68 20.95 13.02
N VAL A 199 -4.69 21.20 13.88
CA VAL A 199 -6.10 20.86 13.59
C VAL A 199 -6.69 21.68 12.44
N ASN A 200 -6.02 22.77 12.05
CA ASN A 200 -6.39 23.67 10.97
C ASN A 200 -5.39 23.63 9.80
N ALA A 201 -4.61 22.55 9.72
CA ALA A 201 -3.70 22.35 8.58
C ALA A 201 -4.46 22.53 7.27
N TRP A 202 -3.89 23.36 6.38
CA TRP A 202 -4.50 23.72 5.10
C TRP A 202 -3.69 23.15 3.94
N ASP A 203 -4.32 22.39 3.07
CA ASP A 203 -3.67 21.80 1.89
C ASP A 203 -3.76 22.68 0.63
N GLY A 204 -4.47 23.80 0.73
CA GLY A 204 -4.80 24.72 -0.35
C GLY A 204 -6.29 24.68 -0.74
N TYR A 205 -7.02 23.67 -0.30
CA TYR A 205 -8.45 23.45 -0.61
C TYR A 205 -9.26 23.13 0.64
N GLU A 206 -8.78 22.23 1.48
CA GLU A 206 -9.51 21.61 2.58
C GLU A 206 -8.68 21.57 3.88
N THR A 207 -9.37 21.51 5.02
CA THR A 207 -8.82 21.22 6.34
C THR A 207 -9.14 19.78 6.74
N PRO A 208 -8.53 19.23 7.81
CA PRO A 208 -8.95 17.92 8.33
C PRO A 208 -10.45 17.84 8.66
N LEU A 209 -11.08 18.96 9.06
CA LEU A 209 -12.51 18.99 9.34
C LEU A 209 -13.35 18.92 8.06
N ASP A 210 -12.92 19.57 6.96
CA ASP A 210 -13.64 19.52 5.68
C ASP A 210 -13.68 18.10 5.10
N VAL A 211 -12.60 17.33 5.25
CA VAL A 211 -12.51 15.96 4.71
C VAL A 211 -13.07 14.90 5.64
N SER A 212 -13.47 15.28 6.86
CA SER A 212 -14.09 14.35 7.81
C SER A 212 -15.56 14.08 7.46
N ASP A 213 -16.06 12.89 7.84
CA ASP A 213 -17.50 12.71 7.98
C ASP A 213 -17.98 13.61 9.13
N GLY A 214 -18.82 14.59 8.81
CA GLY A 214 -19.23 15.65 9.71
C GLY A 214 -19.94 15.19 10.99
N GLU A 215 -20.43 13.95 11.04
CA GLU A 215 -21.09 13.32 12.19
C GLU A 215 -20.18 12.28 12.86
N SER A 216 -18.90 12.19 12.48
CA SER A 216 -17.97 11.23 13.05
C SER A 216 -17.36 11.68 14.36
N GLU A 217 -16.93 10.72 15.20
CA GLU A 217 -16.16 11.00 16.43
C GLU A 217 -14.90 11.82 16.12
N THR A 218 -14.28 11.63 14.96
CA THR A 218 -13.11 12.39 14.53
C THR A 218 -13.48 13.86 14.27
N ALA A 219 -14.61 14.14 13.62
CA ALA A 219 -15.08 15.50 13.39
C ALA A 219 -15.38 16.22 14.71
N ASP A 220 -16.06 15.56 15.65
CA ASP A 220 -16.33 16.10 16.98
C ASP A 220 -15.04 16.40 17.76
N LEU A 221 -14.06 15.49 17.65
CA LEU A 221 -12.75 15.68 18.26
C LEU A 221 -12.02 16.90 17.66
N LEU A 222 -12.01 17.04 16.33
CA LEU A 222 -11.41 18.19 15.65
C LEU A 222 -12.06 19.49 16.12
N ARG A 223 -13.40 19.59 16.12
CA ARG A 223 -14.14 20.77 16.61
C ARG A 223 -13.82 21.09 18.06
N LYS A 224 -13.77 20.09 18.93
CA LYS A 224 -13.40 20.25 20.35
C LYS A 224 -12.02 20.87 20.53
N HIS A 225 -11.09 20.61 19.62
CA HIS A 225 -9.73 21.16 19.64
C HIS A 225 -9.56 22.42 18.79
N GLY A 226 -10.65 23.04 18.34
CA GLY A 226 -10.63 24.30 17.58
C GLY A 226 -10.46 24.13 16.08
N GLY A 227 -10.72 22.93 15.57
CA GLY A 227 -10.77 22.64 14.14
C GLY A 227 -11.88 23.43 13.46
N LYS A 228 -11.57 24.02 12.33
CA LYS A 228 -12.44 24.84 11.49
C LYS A 228 -12.45 24.33 10.06
N THR A 229 -13.54 24.58 9.36
CA THR A 229 -13.60 24.36 7.93
C THR A 229 -12.80 25.42 7.18
N GLY A 230 -12.44 25.14 5.94
CA GLY A 230 -11.77 26.12 5.09
C GLY A 230 -12.61 27.38 4.84
N GLU A 231 -13.93 27.26 4.83
CA GLU A 231 -14.83 28.42 4.74
C GLU A 231 -14.75 29.30 5.99
N GLU A 232 -14.74 28.69 7.18
CA GLU A 232 -14.60 29.41 8.46
C GLU A 232 -13.24 30.11 8.56
N LEU A 233 -12.15 29.46 8.12
CA LEU A 233 -10.82 30.07 8.10
C LEU A 233 -10.74 31.26 7.14
N LYS A 234 -11.31 31.14 5.95
CA LYS A 234 -11.38 32.25 4.97
C LYS A 234 -12.20 33.43 5.52
N ALA A 235 -13.28 33.17 6.22
CA ALA A 235 -14.09 34.22 6.86
C ALA A 235 -13.32 34.99 7.94
N GLU A 236 -12.32 34.35 8.57
CA GLU A 236 -11.43 34.96 9.56
C GLU A 236 -10.20 35.65 8.93
N GLY A 237 -10.05 35.65 7.61
CA GLY A 237 -8.95 36.30 6.91
C GLY A 237 -7.64 35.48 6.91
N LYS A 238 -7.75 34.19 7.06
CA LYS A 238 -6.61 33.23 7.03
C LYS A 238 -6.51 32.50 5.72
#